data_d1ebbd1508b84954f8ef4af36828976e
#
_entry.id   d1ebbd1508b84954f8ef4af36828976e
#
_cell.length_a   1.000
_cell.length_b   1.000
_cell.length_c   1.000
_cell.angle_alpha   90.00
_cell.angle_beta   90.00
_cell.angle_gamma   90.00
#
_symmetry.space_group_name_H-M   'P 1'
#
loop_
_entity.id
_entity.type
_entity.pdbx_description
1 polymer ?
#
loop_
_entity_poly.entity_id
_entity_poly.type
_entity_poly.pdbx_seq_one_letter_code
_entity_poly.pdbx_strand_id
1 'polypeptide(L)'
;FRSTIGSWSSCYQENRHIGAVIVKNKRILTTGYNGAPAGIKSCTEKGECMRRTLNIPSGTRHELCYAIHAEQNAIIQAAKLGISIDGATMYCTHQPCVICAKMIVNSGISRVVYAEGYPDEFSLAIFEEAGVELVKYEE
;
A
#
# COMPACT_ATOMS: atom_id res chain seq x y z
N PHE A 1 -0.72 -5.30 14.57
CA PHE A 1 -0.73 -4.87 13.15
C PHE A 1 -0.12 -3.49 13.00
N ARG A 2 -0.70 -2.47 13.62
CA ARG A 2 -0.17 -1.11 13.50
C ARG A 2 1.23 -0.96 14.10
N SER A 3 1.53 -1.65 15.17
CA SER A 3 2.85 -1.57 15.81
C SER A 3 3.96 -2.11 14.91
N THR A 4 3.63 -3.01 13.98
CA THR A 4 4.60 -3.59 13.05
C THR A 4 5.05 -2.57 12.00
N ILE A 5 4.19 -1.62 11.66
CA ILE A 5 4.40 -0.69 10.55
C ILE A 5 4.36 0.78 10.96
N GLY A 6 4.04 1.07 12.20
CA GLY A 6 3.72 2.42 12.64
C GLY A 6 4.86 3.43 12.60
N SER A 7 6.10 2.99 12.56
CA SER A 7 7.25 3.88 12.52
C SER A 7 7.70 4.24 11.09
N TRP A 8 7.08 3.66 10.08
CA TRP A 8 7.51 3.82 8.69
C TRP A 8 6.70 4.89 7.98
N SER A 9 7.37 5.92 7.54
CA SER A 9 6.75 6.98 6.76
C SER A 9 7.78 7.67 5.89
N SER A 10 7.34 8.29 4.82
CA SER A 10 8.21 9.08 3.95
C SER A 10 7.38 9.98 3.04
N CYS A 11 8.07 10.88 2.34
CA CYS A 11 7.49 11.76 1.33
C CYS A 11 6.42 12.67 1.91
N TYR A 12 5.48 13.12 1.07
CA TYR A 12 4.38 13.94 1.54
C TYR A 12 3.48 13.22 2.54
N GLN A 13 3.67 11.93 2.65
CA GLN A 13 2.92 11.11 3.59
C GLN A 13 3.67 10.92 4.91
N GLU A 14 4.70 11.71 5.16
CA GLU A 14 5.47 11.61 6.40
C GLU A 14 4.62 11.73 7.66
N ASN A 15 3.45 12.40 7.55
CA ASN A 15 2.50 12.50 8.65
C ASN A 15 1.51 11.33 8.69
N ARG A 16 1.66 10.38 7.78
CA ARG A 16 0.82 9.19 7.70
C ARG A 16 1.70 7.96 7.76
N HIS A 17 1.42 7.10 8.72
CA HIS A 17 2.09 5.81 8.83
C HIS A 17 1.26 4.79 8.07
N ILE A 18 1.58 4.61 6.78
CA ILE A 18 0.86 3.70 5.91
C ILE A 18 1.66 2.42 5.76
N GLY A 19 1.00 1.31 5.98
CA GLY A 19 1.63 0.01 5.85
C GLY A 19 0.66 -1.03 5.37
N ALA A 20 1.23 -2.16 4.94
CA ALA A 20 0.47 -3.31 4.48
C ALA A 20 1.18 -4.59 4.90
N VAL A 21 0.40 -5.61 5.20
CA VAL A 21 0.91 -6.92 5.60
C VAL A 21 0.16 -7.97 4.79
N ILE A 22 0.88 -8.90 4.18
CA ILE A 22 0.28 -10.00 3.45
C ILE A 22 0.38 -11.26 4.30
N VAL A 23 -0.77 -11.88 4.56
CA VAL A 23 -0.90 -13.02 5.46
C VAL A 23 -1.57 -14.18 4.75
N LYS A 24 -1.07 -15.39 4.98
CA LYS A 24 -1.70 -16.61 4.49
C LYS A 24 -1.52 -17.71 5.54
N ASN A 25 -2.61 -18.44 5.82
CA ASN A 25 -2.59 -19.50 6.82
C ASN A 25 -2.05 -19.02 8.17
N LYS A 26 -2.50 -17.83 8.60
CA LYS A 26 -2.12 -17.21 9.87
C LYS A 26 -0.63 -16.86 9.98
N ARG A 27 0.08 -16.81 8.85
CA ARG A 27 1.49 -16.44 8.82
C ARG A 27 1.70 -15.20 7.98
N ILE A 28 2.52 -14.30 8.48
CA ILE A 28 2.91 -13.11 7.74
C ILE A 28 3.91 -13.53 6.67
N LEU A 29 3.57 -13.27 5.42
CA LEU A 29 4.44 -13.59 4.29
C LEU A 29 5.36 -12.43 3.95
N THR A 30 4.80 -11.23 3.81
CA THR A 30 5.57 -10.02 3.52
C THR A 30 4.93 -8.82 4.19
N THR A 31 5.70 -7.76 4.29
CA THR A 31 5.24 -6.47 4.80
C THR A 31 5.67 -5.38 3.83
N GLY A 32 4.97 -4.28 3.87
CA GLY A 32 5.34 -3.10 3.10
C GLY A 32 4.97 -1.82 3.83
N TYR A 33 5.66 -0.76 3.49
CA TYR A 33 5.37 0.56 4.00
C TYR A 33 5.61 1.55 2.87
N ASN A 34 5.06 2.74 3.00
CA ASN A 34 5.28 3.78 2.01
C ASN A 34 6.70 4.32 2.18
N GLY A 35 7.52 4.11 1.20
CA GLY A 35 8.91 4.49 1.26
C GLY A 35 9.55 4.59 -0.11
N ALA A 36 10.74 5.21 -0.17
CA ALA A 36 11.47 5.34 -1.41
C ALA A 36 11.95 3.97 -1.92
N PRO A 37 12.10 3.82 -3.24
CA PRO A 37 12.68 2.59 -3.79
C PRO A 37 14.09 2.35 -3.23
N ALA A 38 14.50 1.09 -3.21
CA ALA A 38 15.83 0.72 -2.75
C ALA A 38 16.91 1.51 -3.53
N GLY A 39 17.83 2.11 -2.80
CA GLY A 39 18.90 2.91 -3.40
C GLY A 39 18.55 4.37 -3.69
N ILE A 40 17.29 4.74 -3.47
CA ILE A 40 16.82 6.13 -3.65
C ILE A 40 16.59 6.74 -2.28
N LYS A 41 17.05 7.97 -2.09
CA LYS A 41 16.83 8.68 -0.81
C LYS A 41 15.34 9.01 -0.67
N SER A 42 14.83 8.87 0.55
CA SER A 42 13.45 9.24 0.86
C SER A 42 13.28 10.76 0.75
N CYS A 43 12.04 11.20 0.68
CA CYS A 43 11.75 12.65 0.68
C CYS A 43 12.27 13.31 1.95
N THR A 44 12.20 12.62 3.07
CA THR A 44 12.74 13.13 4.34
C THR A 44 14.25 13.32 4.25
N GLU A 45 14.97 12.36 3.68
CA GLU A 45 16.40 12.45 3.49
C GLU A 45 16.81 13.53 2.49
N LYS A 46 16.00 13.75 1.46
CA LYS A 46 16.23 14.79 0.45
C LYS A 46 15.86 16.18 0.97
N GLY A 47 15.09 16.24 2.05
CA GLY A 47 14.65 17.50 2.62
C GLY A 47 13.49 18.14 1.87
N GLU A 48 12.91 17.46 0.88
CA GLU A 48 11.79 17.99 0.11
C GLU A 48 10.93 16.88 -0.46
N CYS A 49 9.67 17.21 -0.73
CA CYS A 49 8.77 16.33 -1.45
C CYS A 49 8.49 16.94 -2.83
N MET A 50 8.76 16.19 -3.89
CA MET A 50 8.58 16.68 -5.25
C MET A 50 7.16 17.19 -5.50
N ARG A 51 6.15 16.52 -4.96
CA ARG A 51 4.76 16.96 -5.10
C ARG A 51 4.51 18.31 -4.42
N ARG A 52 5.09 18.52 -3.24
CA ARG A 52 4.99 19.80 -2.53
C ARG A 52 5.76 20.88 -3.25
N THR A 53 6.97 20.56 -3.73
CA THR A 53 7.80 21.49 -4.47
C THR A 53 7.09 22.00 -5.73
N LEU A 54 6.34 21.13 -6.41
CA LEU A 54 5.60 21.47 -7.61
C LEU A 54 4.17 21.93 -7.33
N ASN A 55 3.78 22.08 -6.06
CA ASN A 55 2.45 22.50 -5.65
C ASN A 55 1.34 21.58 -6.18
N ILE A 56 1.59 20.28 -6.19
CA ILE A 56 0.62 19.28 -6.64
C ILE A 56 -0.43 19.05 -5.54
N PRO A 57 -1.72 19.11 -5.86
CA PRO A 57 -2.76 18.83 -4.85
C PRO A 57 -2.61 17.44 -4.25
N SER A 58 -2.92 17.33 -2.95
CA SER A 58 -2.88 16.05 -2.24
C SER A 58 -3.80 15.04 -2.93
N GLY A 59 -3.32 13.81 -3.03
CA GLY A 59 -4.09 12.72 -3.64
C GLY A 59 -4.00 12.63 -5.15
N THR A 60 -3.22 13.51 -5.79
CA THR A 60 -3.04 13.51 -7.25
C THR A 60 -1.56 13.41 -7.64
N ARG A 61 -1.32 13.03 -8.89
CA ARG A 61 0.03 12.96 -9.46
C ARG A 61 1.00 12.17 -8.58
N HIS A 62 0.59 10.99 -8.14
CA HIS A 62 1.40 10.12 -7.28
C HIS A 62 2.72 9.70 -7.94
N GLU A 63 2.77 9.68 -9.27
CA GLU A 63 3.98 9.34 -10.01
C GLU A 63 5.14 10.31 -9.76
N LEU A 64 4.85 11.50 -9.28
CA LEU A 64 5.89 12.48 -8.95
C LEU A 64 6.46 12.32 -7.55
N CYS A 65 5.86 11.46 -6.74
CA CYS A 65 6.37 11.14 -5.42
C CYS A 65 7.37 9.98 -5.52
N TYR A 66 8.51 10.10 -4.86
CA TYR A 66 9.50 9.04 -4.86
C TYR A 66 9.05 7.81 -4.08
N ALA A 67 8.11 7.98 -3.18
CA ALA A 67 7.65 6.87 -2.34
C ALA A 67 6.81 5.87 -3.14
N ILE A 68 7.05 4.60 -2.86
CA ILE A 68 6.21 3.50 -3.34
C ILE A 68 5.10 3.30 -2.30
N HIS A 69 3.89 3.01 -2.73
CA HIS A 69 2.79 2.73 -1.82
C HIS A 69 3.07 1.47 -1.02
N ALA A 70 2.55 1.40 0.20
CA ALA A 70 2.77 0.26 1.08
C ALA A 70 2.30 -1.06 0.46
N GLU A 71 1.13 -1.05 -0.18
CA GLU A 71 0.56 -2.23 -0.83
C GLU A 71 1.46 -2.70 -1.97
N GLN A 72 1.95 -1.77 -2.78
CA GLN A 72 2.89 -2.07 -3.87
C GLN A 72 4.16 -2.69 -3.31
N ASN A 73 4.70 -2.10 -2.25
CA ASN A 73 5.94 -2.57 -1.67
C ASN A 73 5.81 -3.99 -1.11
N ALA A 74 4.69 -4.29 -0.45
CA ALA A 74 4.44 -5.64 0.06
C ALA A 74 4.43 -6.69 -1.06
N ILE A 75 3.78 -6.36 -2.19
CA ILE A 75 3.73 -7.24 -3.36
C ILE A 75 5.12 -7.39 -4.00
N ILE A 76 5.85 -6.29 -4.12
CA ILE A 76 7.21 -6.30 -4.67
C ILE A 76 8.14 -7.15 -3.79
N GLN A 77 8.02 -7.08 -2.48
CA GLN A 77 8.82 -7.91 -1.58
C GLN A 77 8.54 -9.39 -1.81
N ALA A 78 7.28 -9.75 -2.02
CA ALA A 78 6.92 -11.13 -2.35
C ALA A 78 7.61 -11.58 -3.64
N ALA A 79 7.59 -10.75 -4.67
CA ALA A 79 8.24 -11.04 -5.94
C ALA A 79 9.75 -11.18 -5.77
N LYS A 80 10.37 -10.26 -5.03
CA LYS A 80 11.81 -10.25 -4.80
C LYS A 80 12.28 -11.50 -4.04
N LEU A 81 11.49 -11.94 -3.06
CA LEU A 81 11.82 -13.09 -2.21
C LEU A 81 11.33 -14.42 -2.80
N GLY A 82 10.59 -14.39 -3.88
CA GLY A 82 10.06 -15.60 -4.49
C GLY A 82 8.97 -16.28 -3.68
N ILE A 83 8.17 -15.49 -2.97
CA ILE A 83 7.07 -16.00 -2.13
C ILE A 83 5.76 -15.86 -2.89
N SER A 84 5.01 -16.97 -3.00
CA SER A 84 3.68 -16.92 -3.59
C SER A 84 2.69 -16.30 -2.61
N ILE A 85 1.93 -15.30 -3.08
CA ILE A 85 0.88 -14.66 -2.29
C ILE A 85 -0.50 -14.95 -2.84
N ASP A 86 -0.60 -15.89 -3.76
CA ASP A 86 -1.88 -16.30 -4.35
C ASP A 86 -2.82 -16.81 -3.27
N GLY A 87 -4.04 -16.29 -3.22
CA GLY A 87 -5.03 -16.66 -2.23
C GLY A 87 -4.83 -16.03 -0.85
N ALA A 88 -3.83 -15.15 -0.69
CA ALA A 88 -3.53 -14.52 0.59
C ALA A 88 -4.50 -13.39 0.93
N THR A 89 -4.39 -12.87 2.15
CA THR A 89 -5.13 -11.69 2.62
C THR A 89 -4.14 -10.56 2.84
N MET A 90 -4.50 -9.35 2.37
CA MET A 90 -3.70 -8.15 2.64
C MET A 90 -4.41 -7.31 3.70
N TYR A 91 -3.68 -6.93 4.72
CA TYR A 91 -4.16 -6.00 5.75
C TYR A 91 -3.46 -4.66 5.52
N CYS A 92 -4.24 -3.61 5.35
CA CYS A 92 -3.73 -2.25 5.07
C CYS A 92 -4.19 -1.29 6.15
N THR A 93 -3.36 -0.29 6.46
CA THR A 93 -3.79 0.77 7.37
C THR A 93 -4.82 1.67 6.72
N HIS A 94 -4.71 1.89 5.41
CA HIS A 94 -5.62 2.74 4.64
C HIS A 94 -6.16 1.99 3.43
N GLN A 95 -7.30 2.46 2.91
CA GLN A 95 -7.88 1.85 1.72
C GLN A 95 -6.89 1.92 0.54
N PRO A 96 -6.80 0.87 -0.27
CA PRO A 96 -5.95 0.91 -1.46
C PRO A 96 -6.48 1.88 -2.50
N CYS A 97 -5.57 2.58 -3.18
CA CYS A 97 -5.96 3.41 -4.33
C CYS A 97 -6.21 2.51 -5.55
N VAL A 98 -6.72 3.11 -6.63
CA VAL A 98 -7.06 2.34 -7.83
C VAL A 98 -5.86 1.63 -8.44
N ILE A 99 -4.68 2.24 -8.39
CA ILE A 99 -3.46 1.64 -8.91
C ILE A 99 -3.10 0.41 -8.08
N CYS A 100 -3.14 0.53 -6.76
CA CYS A 100 -2.87 -0.59 -5.86
C CYS A 100 -3.92 -1.69 -6.00
N ALA A 101 -5.19 -1.31 -6.21
CA ALA A 101 -6.27 -2.29 -6.40
C ALA A 101 -5.99 -3.20 -7.59
N LYS A 102 -5.56 -2.64 -8.70
CA LYS A 102 -5.20 -3.42 -9.89
C LYS A 102 -4.08 -4.41 -9.61
N MET A 103 -3.05 -3.95 -8.90
CA MET A 103 -1.91 -4.81 -8.55
C MET A 103 -2.33 -5.93 -7.60
N ILE A 104 -3.15 -5.61 -6.61
CA ILE A 104 -3.65 -6.58 -5.64
C ILE A 104 -4.43 -7.68 -6.34
N VAL A 105 -5.36 -7.29 -7.21
CA VAL A 105 -6.18 -8.23 -7.97
C VAL A 105 -5.31 -9.15 -8.82
N ASN A 106 -4.36 -8.56 -9.53
CA ASN A 106 -3.51 -9.33 -10.45
C ASN A 106 -2.50 -10.22 -9.71
N SER A 107 -2.22 -9.94 -8.46
CA SER A 107 -1.29 -10.74 -7.65
C SER A 107 -1.92 -12.01 -7.06
N GLY A 108 -3.24 -12.15 -7.18
CA GLY A 108 -3.95 -13.32 -6.66
C GLY A 108 -4.42 -13.19 -5.22
N ILE A 109 -4.27 -12.04 -4.61
CA ILE A 109 -4.80 -11.80 -3.25
C ILE A 109 -6.32 -11.92 -3.29
N SER A 110 -6.87 -12.68 -2.34
CA SER A 110 -8.31 -12.97 -2.34
C SER A 110 -9.13 -12.07 -1.43
N ARG A 111 -8.49 -11.39 -0.49
CA ARG A 111 -9.17 -10.58 0.50
C ARG A 111 -8.29 -9.41 0.92
N VAL A 112 -8.92 -8.24 1.09
CA VAL A 112 -8.25 -7.03 1.57
C VAL A 112 -9.00 -6.49 2.77
N VAL A 113 -8.29 -6.23 3.87
CA VAL A 113 -8.84 -5.63 5.08
C VAL A 113 -8.13 -4.29 5.29
N TYR A 114 -8.88 -3.21 5.38
CA TYR A 114 -8.32 -1.89 5.60
C TYR A 114 -8.91 -1.24 6.86
N ALA A 115 -8.15 -0.38 7.51
CA ALA A 115 -8.56 0.23 8.79
C ALA A 115 -9.14 1.63 8.63
N GLU A 116 -8.63 2.44 7.73
CA GLU A 116 -9.02 3.84 7.60
C GLU A 116 -9.37 4.21 6.17
N GLY A 117 -10.22 5.23 6.02
CA GLY A 117 -10.64 5.75 4.74
C GLY A 117 -11.78 4.96 4.12
N TYR A 118 -12.11 5.30 2.89
CA TYR A 118 -13.13 4.62 2.10
C TYR A 118 -12.60 4.50 0.67
N PRO A 119 -12.68 3.32 0.05
CA PRO A 119 -12.25 3.16 -1.32
C PRO A 119 -13.16 3.97 -2.27
N ASP A 120 -12.57 4.46 -3.35
CA ASP A 120 -13.35 5.15 -4.37
C ASP A 120 -14.14 4.15 -5.22
N GLU A 121 -15.01 4.68 -6.08
CA GLU A 121 -15.86 3.86 -6.93
C GLU A 121 -15.08 2.95 -7.86
N PHE A 122 -13.95 3.42 -8.38
CA PHE A 122 -13.14 2.64 -9.31
C PHE A 122 -12.48 1.46 -8.61
N SER A 123 -11.94 1.68 -7.41
CA SER A 123 -11.36 0.60 -6.62
C SER A 123 -12.39 -0.45 -6.23
N LEU A 124 -13.57 0.00 -5.79
CA LEU A 124 -14.68 -0.90 -5.45
C LEU A 124 -15.09 -1.75 -6.65
N ALA A 125 -15.22 -1.13 -7.83
CA ALA A 125 -15.61 -1.84 -9.04
C ALA A 125 -14.57 -2.90 -9.42
N ILE A 126 -13.29 -2.60 -9.30
CA ILE A 126 -12.21 -3.54 -9.60
C ILE A 126 -12.26 -4.74 -8.67
N PHE A 127 -12.38 -4.51 -7.37
CA PHE A 127 -12.44 -5.60 -6.41
C PHE A 127 -13.68 -6.46 -6.59
N GLU A 128 -14.82 -5.82 -6.82
CA GLU A 128 -16.08 -6.54 -7.02
C GLU A 128 -16.05 -7.41 -8.26
N GLU A 129 -15.61 -6.87 -9.39
CA GLU A 129 -15.53 -7.61 -10.63
C GLU A 129 -14.56 -8.79 -10.52
N ALA A 130 -13.46 -8.60 -9.82
CA ALA A 130 -12.45 -9.65 -9.63
C ALA A 130 -12.82 -10.68 -8.57
N GLY A 131 -13.87 -10.43 -7.80
CA GLY A 131 -14.26 -11.33 -6.72
C GLY A 131 -13.36 -11.25 -5.49
N VAL A 132 -12.64 -10.15 -5.32
CA VAL A 132 -11.81 -9.93 -4.14
C VAL A 132 -12.66 -9.34 -3.03
N GLU A 133 -12.65 -9.97 -1.86
CA GLU A 133 -13.40 -9.49 -0.70
C GLU A 133 -12.72 -8.25 -0.12
N LEU A 134 -13.47 -7.17 0.06
CA LEU A 134 -12.96 -5.93 0.64
C LEU A 134 -13.70 -5.66 1.93
N VAL A 135 -12.97 -5.61 3.04
CA VAL A 135 -13.54 -5.51 4.38
C VAL A 135 -12.91 -4.32 5.12
N LYS A 136 -13.74 -3.51 5.74
CA LYS A 136 -13.25 -2.46 6.61
C LYS A 136 -13.12 -3.01 8.03
N TYR A 137 -11.92 -2.89 8.62
CA TYR A 137 -11.67 -3.33 9.97
C TYR A 137 -12.25 -2.31 10.96
N GLU A 138 -13.01 -2.79 11.93
CA GLU A 138 -13.58 -1.98 13.01
C GLU A 138 -13.19 -2.59 14.34
N GLU A 139 -12.65 -1.74 15.21
CA GLU A 139 -12.29 -2.16 16.56
C GLU A 139 -13.51 -2.19 17.48
#